data_5e2d15ce569c8b66739a010a9b34d5dc
#
_entry.id   5e2d15ce569c8b66739a010a9b34d5dc
#
_cell.length_a   1.000
_cell.length_b   1.000
_cell.length_c   1.000
_cell.angle_alpha   90.00
_cell.angle_beta   90.00
_cell.angle_gamma   90.00
#
_symmetry.space_group_name_H-M   'P 1'
#
loop_
_entity.id
_entity.type
_entity.pdbx_description
1 polymer ?
#
loop_
_entity_poly.entity_id
_entity_poly.type
_entity_poly.pdbx_seq_one_letter_code
_entity_poly.pdbx_strand_id
1 'polypeptide(L)'
;MKLIFSPSHYPFFNLALEEYLSNFTDKESEYLLFYRNEPSLVMGKNQNAWEEMNFNYLNAQNIFLSRRISGGGTVYHDLNNLNFSFIKPLDTKMVANYDSLLIPIVEFLKTLGLEASIGKRSDIWLDNAYGEKRKITGTAQYTNKNRFITHGTLLFDTHLDKLEKAITIPANVEVSSKSLKSVRSKVINIKDVLIENNYSNIPTIREFEEKLAHFILLYFNKPVHLYKFTQDEINEIEKLAEEKYKSFEWVWGRSPACEITRKVTFKNQEYSIKIKLSRGAIIEEISSENDFLNDNLQKLVSQIYKKEELEKILLPIGFFKKELELWF
;
A
#
# COMPACT_ATOMS: atom_id res chain seq x y z
N MET A 1 11.97 -0.41 23.96
CA MET A 1 11.14 -0.30 22.75
C MET A 1 9.69 -0.16 23.18
N LYS A 2 9.01 0.90 22.73
CA LYS A 2 7.60 1.16 23.09
C LYS A 2 6.70 0.37 22.13
N LEU A 3 5.75 -0.41 22.69
CA LEU A 3 4.77 -1.16 21.90
C LEU A 3 3.54 -0.31 21.62
N ILE A 4 3.10 -0.32 20.38
CA ILE A 4 1.92 0.41 19.92
C ILE A 4 1.02 -0.56 19.15
N PHE A 5 -0.25 -0.62 19.54
CA PHE A 5 -1.33 -1.11 18.70
C PHE A 5 -2.10 0.12 18.22
N SER A 6 -2.21 0.28 16.92
CA SER A 6 -2.91 1.46 16.38
C SER A 6 -4.36 1.52 16.87
N PRO A 7 -4.83 2.70 17.27
CA PRO A 7 -6.23 2.88 17.67
C PRO A 7 -7.19 2.95 16.47
N SER A 8 -6.68 2.94 15.23
CA SER A 8 -7.47 3.15 14.02
C SER A 8 -7.24 2.06 12.99
N HIS A 9 -8.26 1.78 12.18
CA HIS A 9 -8.16 0.96 10.97
C HIS A 9 -8.14 1.80 9.68
N TYR A 10 -8.20 3.12 9.78
CA TYR A 10 -8.18 4.04 8.65
C TYR A 10 -6.77 4.09 8.03
N PRO A 11 -6.59 3.69 6.75
CA PRO A 11 -5.26 3.52 6.18
C PRO A 11 -4.43 4.80 6.15
N PHE A 12 -5.06 5.95 5.92
CA PHE A 12 -4.34 7.23 5.90
C PHE A 12 -3.84 7.62 7.31
N PHE A 13 -4.63 7.32 8.35
CA PHE A 13 -4.20 7.50 9.73
C PHE A 13 -2.98 6.64 10.05
N ASN A 14 -2.99 5.36 9.69
CA ASN A 14 -1.91 4.44 10.01
C ASN A 14 -0.60 4.78 9.27
N LEU A 15 -0.69 5.25 8.03
CA LEU A 15 0.49 5.74 7.29
C LEU A 15 1.01 7.06 7.87
N ALA A 16 0.11 7.95 8.31
CA ALA A 16 0.48 9.18 9.01
C ALA A 16 1.11 8.88 10.37
N LEU A 17 0.61 7.90 11.10
CA LEU A 17 1.15 7.43 12.37
C LEU A 17 2.62 6.97 12.24
N GLU A 18 2.95 6.16 11.23
CA GLU A 18 4.35 5.77 10.98
C GLU A 18 5.26 6.99 10.75
N GLU A 19 4.81 7.95 9.94
CA GLU A 19 5.58 9.17 9.69
C GLU A 19 5.67 10.04 10.94
N TYR A 20 4.59 10.18 11.69
CA TYR A 20 4.56 10.93 12.95
C TYR A 20 5.59 10.39 13.94
N LEU A 21 5.57 9.09 14.18
CA LEU A 21 6.54 8.42 15.05
C LEU A 21 7.98 8.58 14.57
N SER A 22 8.20 8.67 13.26
CA SER A 22 9.54 8.85 12.68
C SER A 22 10.04 10.30 12.75
N ASN A 23 9.17 11.29 12.60
CA ASN A 23 9.59 12.66 12.36
C ASN A 23 9.34 13.60 13.55
N PHE A 24 8.33 13.31 14.39
CA PHE A 24 7.83 14.27 15.38
C PHE A 24 7.99 13.80 16.82
N THR A 25 8.49 12.58 17.06
CA THR A 25 8.75 12.07 18.40
C THR A 25 10.24 12.15 18.77
N ASP A 26 10.55 11.86 20.05
CA ASP A 26 11.92 11.79 20.55
C ASP A 26 12.77 10.82 19.70
N LYS A 27 13.92 11.31 19.23
CA LYS A 27 14.80 10.62 18.25
C LYS A 27 15.41 9.33 18.79
N GLU A 28 15.59 9.23 20.10
CA GLU A 28 16.18 8.07 20.76
C GLU A 28 15.15 6.98 21.10
N SER A 29 13.86 7.30 20.98
CA SER A 29 12.80 6.33 21.24
C SER A 29 12.72 5.25 20.16
N GLU A 30 12.59 4.00 20.57
CA GLU A 30 12.30 2.88 19.68
C GLU A 30 10.82 2.51 19.79
N TYR A 31 10.18 2.22 18.64
CA TYR A 31 8.78 1.78 18.58
C TYR A 31 8.64 0.47 17.81
N LEU A 32 7.76 -0.38 18.32
CA LEU A 32 7.20 -1.53 17.62
C LEU A 32 5.70 -1.24 17.46
N LEU A 33 5.29 -0.98 16.24
CA LEU A 33 3.91 -0.64 15.90
C LEU A 33 3.26 -1.81 15.15
N PHE A 34 2.06 -2.15 15.58
CA PHE A 34 1.15 -3.03 14.85
C PHE A 34 -0.12 -2.29 14.46
N TYR A 35 -0.62 -2.58 13.25
CA TYR A 35 -1.87 -2.02 12.79
C TYR A 35 -2.52 -2.89 11.71
N ARG A 36 -3.81 -2.74 11.54
CA ARG A 36 -4.61 -3.34 10.49
C ARG A 36 -5.38 -2.24 9.79
N ASN A 37 -5.55 -2.35 8.49
CA ASN A 37 -6.27 -1.36 7.69
C ASN A 37 -7.59 -1.92 7.19
N GLU A 38 -8.59 -1.05 7.04
CA GLU A 38 -9.70 -1.29 6.13
C GLU A 38 -9.19 -1.59 4.73
N PRO A 39 -10.00 -2.22 3.85
CA PRO A 39 -9.58 -2.60 2.51
C PRO A 39 -8.89 -1.45 1.79
N SER A 40 -7.61 -1.63 1.45
CA SER A 40 -6.80 -0.58 0.84
C SER A 40 -5.67 -1.14 -0.02
N LEU A 41 -5.35 -0.44 -1.12
CA LEU A 41 -4.10 -0.58 -1.84
C LEU A 41 -3.11 0.48 -1.35
N VAL A 42 -1.93 0.03 -0.94
CA VAL A 42 -0.86 0.90 -0.44
C VAL A 42 0.32 0.85 -1.39
N MET A 43 0.46 1.88 -2.20
CA MET A 43 1.57 2.03 -3.15
C MET A 43 2.88 2.42 -2.48
N GLY A 44 3.98 2.00 -3.08
CA GLY A 44 5.29 2.56 -2.74
C GLY A 44 5.45 4.00 -3.24
N LYS A 45 6.31 4.76 -2.56
CA LYS A 45 6.54 6.21 -2.78
C LYS A 45 6.71 6.61 -4.25
N ASN A 46 7.40 5.78 -5.04
CA ASN A 46 7.84 6.12 -6.39
C ASN A 46 7.06 5.37 -7.49
N GLN A 47 5.96 4.69 -7.13
CA GLN A 47 5.14 3.98 -8.08
C GLN A 47 4.18 4.92 -8.82
N ASN A 48 3.78 4.50 -10.02
CA ASN A 48 2.76 5.19 -10.81
C ASN A 48 1.38 4.64 -10.46
N ALA A 49 0.48 5.52 -10.00
CA ALA A 49 -0.86 5.12 -9.59
C ALA A 49 -1.65 4.48 -10.74
N TRP A 50 -1.55 5.02 -11.94
CA TRP A 50 -2.31 4.50 -13.09
C TRP A 50 -1.80 3.16 -13.64
N GLU A 51 -0.58 2.73 -13.27
CA GLU A 51 0.06 1.50 -13.75
C GLU A 51 -0.09 0.31 -12.78
N GLU A 52 -0.60 0.52 -11.57
CA GLU A 52 -0.53 -0.47 -10.50
C GLU A 52 -1.88 -1.06 -10.10
N MET A 53 -3.01 -0.56 -10.63
CA MET A 53 -4.31 -0.93 -10.08
C MET A 53 -5.48 -0.89 -11.05
N ASN A 54 -6.54 -1.57 -10.64
CA ASN A 54 -7.84 -1.56 -11.29
C ASN A 54 -8.79 -0.60 -10.56
N PHE A 55 -8.86 0.65 -11.03
CA PHE A 55 -9.70 1.67 -10.42
C PHE A 55 -11.17 1.28 -10.36
N ASN A 56 -11.67 0.64 -11.42
CA ASN A 56 -13.07 0.21 -11.47
C ASN A 56 -13.39 -0.73 -10.31
N TYR A 57 -12.45 -1.65 -10.03
CA TYR A 57 -12.61 -2.59 -8.93
C TYR A 57 -12.47 -1.91 -7.57
N LEU A 58 -11.50 -1.00 -7.43
CA LEU A 58 -11.32 -0.25 -6.18
C LEU A 58 -12.58 0.53 -5.81
N ASN A 59 -13.13 1.29 -6.76
CA ASN A 59 -14.33 2.09 -6.56
C ASN A 59 -15.55 1.21 -6.25
N ALA A 60 -15.75 0.12 -7.01
CA ALA A 60 -16.88 -0.79 -6.81
C ALA A 60 -16.83 -1.51 -5.44
N GLN A 61 -15.65 -1.72 -4.87
CA GLN A 61 -15.44 -2.41 -3.60
C GLN A 61 -15.12 -1.47 -2.44
N ASN A 62 -15.15 -0.16 -2.63
CA ASN A 62 -14.76 0.85 -1.65
C ASN A 62 -13.37 0.58 -1.04
N ILE A 63 -12.40 0.22 -1.90
CA ILE A 63 -11.01 -0.02 -1.51
C ILE A 63 -10.27 1.31 -1.55
N PHE A 64 -9.71 1.74 -0.43
CA PHE A 64 -8.91 2.96 -0.34
C PHE A 64 -7.64 2.85 -1.18
N LEU A 65 -7.29 3.94 -1.85
CA LEU A 65 -5.99 4.08 -2.49
C LEU A 65 -5.11 5.00 -1.65
N SER A 66 -3.93 4.52 -1.30
CA SER A 66 -2.97 5.29 -0.50
C SER A 66 -1.53 5.09 -0.99
N ARG A 67 -0.64 5.99 -0.55
CA ARG A 67 0.79 5.94 -0.86
C ARG A 67 1.60 6.10 0.41
N ARG A 68 2.51 5.15 0.69
CA ARG A 68 3.41 5.19 1.84
C ARG A 68 4.68 5.99 1.55
N ILE A 69 5.41 6.38 2.60
CA ILE A 69 6.68 7.12 2.48
C ILE A 69 7.85 6.25 2.04
N SER A 70 7.78 4.95 2.23
CA SER A 70 8.82 4.00 1.79
C SER A 70 8.67 3.63 0.31
N GLY A 71 9.73 3.08 -0.28
CA GLY A 71 9.72 2.52 -1.62
C GLY A 71 9.03 1.14 -1.71
N GLY A 72 9.36 0.39 -2.77
CA GLY A 72 8.84 -0.95 -3.02
C GLY A 72 7.55 -0.96 -3.84
N GLY A 73 6.98 -2.17 -4.02
CA GLY A 73 5.76 -2.42 -4.79
C GLY A 73 4.47 -2.13 -4.03
N THR A 74 3.35 -2.19 -4.74
CA THR A 74 2.00 -2.07 -4.18
C THR A 74 1.65 -3.31 -3.36
N VAL A 75 1.01 -3.11 -2.22
CA VAL A 75 0.47 -4.16 -1.35
C VAL A 75 -1.02 -3.92 -1.10
N TYR A 76 -1.75 -5.00 -0.84
CA TYR A 76 -3.15 -4.95 -0.44
C TYR A 76 -3.25 -5.19 1.07
N HIS A 77 -4.07 -4.40 1.73
CA HIS A 77 -4.42 -4.56 3.13
C HIS A 77 -5.92 -4.76 3.29
N ASP A 78 -6.28 -5.54 4.28
CA ASP A 78 -7.62 -5.61 4.87
C ASP A 78 -7.50 -5.88 6.39
N LEU A 79 -8.61 -6.02 7.09
CA LEU A 79 -8.62 -6.24 8.54
C LEU A 79 -7.99 -7.58 8.97
N ASN A 80 -7.74 -8.48 8.03
CA ASN A 80 -7.12 -9.78 8.24
C ASN A 80 -5.66 -9.83 7.79
N ASN A 81 -5.12 -8.69 7.31
CA ASN A 81 -3.70 -8.48 7.10
C ASN A 81 -3.13 -7.70 8.30
N LEU A 82 -2.13 -8.26 8.96
CA LEU A 82 -1.43 -7.57 10.04
C LEU A 82 -0.22 -6.83 9.47
N ASN A 83 -0.10 -5.55 9.79
CA ASN A 83 1.09 -4.76 9.49
C ASN A 83 1.94 -4.61 10.74
N PHE A 84 3.25 -4.69 10.58
CA PHE A 84 4.24 -4.39 11.62
C PHE A 84 5.17 -3.28 11.16
N SER A 85 5.66 -2.48 12.11
CA SER A 85 6.64 -1.43 11.84
C SER A 85 7.62 -1.30 13.00
N PHE A 86 8.90 -1.45 12.69
CA PHE A 86 10.01 -1.10 13.59
C PHE A 86 10.46 0.31 13.24
N ILE A 87 10.35 1.23 14.20
CA ILE A 87 10.80 2.61 14.06
C ILE A 87 11.89 2.86 15.09
N LYS A 88 13.12 3.08 14.62
CA LYS A 88 14.31 3.10 15.48
C LYS A 88 15.21 4.27 15.14
N PRO A 89 16.09 4.71 16.08
CA PRO A 89 17.19 5.60 15.79
C PRO A 89 18.02 5.09 14.60
N LEU A 90 18.57 6.01 13.81
CA LEU A 90 19.34 5.65 12.62
C LEU A 90 20.61 4.88 13.01
N ASP A 91 20.70 3.66 12.57
CA ASP A 91 21.89 2.81 12.65
C ASP A 91 22.19 2.31 11.23
N THR A 92 23.31 2.75 10.67
CA THR A 92 23.72 2.41 9.30
C THR A 92 23.96 0.93 9.09
N LYS A 93 24.42 0.21 10.14
CA LYS A 93 24.64 -1.25 10.10
C LYS A 93 23.30 -1.98 10.04
N MET A 94 22.33 -1.55 10.82
CA MET A 94 20.99 -2.12 10.85
C MET A 94 20.20 -1.79 9.59
N VAL A 95 20.37 -0.58 9.04
CA VAL A 95 19.80 -0.19 7.75
C VAL A 95 20.33 -1.08 6.62
N ALA A 96 21.61 -1.41 6.64
CA ALA A 96 22.22 -2.30 5.63
C ALA A 96 21.80 -3.76 5.79
N ASN A 97 21.40 -4.18 7.00
CA ASN A 97 20.99 -5.56 7.32
C ASN A 97 19.69 -5.58 8.14
N TYR A 98 18.61 -5.06 7.55
CA TYR A 98 17.32 -5.00 8.26
C TYR A 98 16.63 -6.36 8.37
N ASP A 99 17.13 -7.41 7.74
CA ASP A 99 16.70 -8.80 7.95
C ASP A 99 16.77 -9.20 9.43
N SER A 100 17.70 -8.61 10.18
CA SER A 100 17.81 -8.83 11.63
C SER A 100 16.52 -8.48 12.39
N LEU A 101 15.69 -7.58 11.87
CA LEU A 101 14.38 -7.24 12.43
C LEU A 101 13.28 -8.23 12.02
N LEU A 102 13.51 -9.03 10.98
CA LEU A 102 12.58 -10.05 10.51
C LEU A 102 12.82 -11.41 11.17
N ILE A 103 14.03 -11.66 11.66
CA ILE A 103 14.38 -12.92 12.34
C ILE A 103 13.40 -13.24 13.48
N PRO A 104 13.05 -12.33 14.42
CA PRO A 104 12.12 -12.68 15.48
C PRO A 104 10.71 -13.03 14.98
N ILE A 105 10.28 -12.49 13.82
CA ILE A 105 9.02 -12.86 13.19
C ILE A 105 9.10 -14.29 12.65
N VAL A 106 10.20 -14.64 11.98
CA VAL A 106 10.45 -15.99 11.48
C VAL A 106 10.52 -17.00 12.63
N GLU A 107 11.27 -16.69 13.69
CA GLU A 107 11.36 -17.55 14.86
C GLU A 107 10.00 -17.73 15.56
N PHE A 108 9.21 -16.68 15.66
CA PHE A 108 7.83 -16.79 16.16
C PHE A 108 6.98 -17.76 15.31
N LEU A 109 7.03 -17.64 13.98
CA LEU A 109 6.30 -18.54 13.07
C LEU A 109 6.74 -20.00 13.23
N LYS A 110 8.02 -20.25 13.47
CA LYS A 110 8.54 -21.60 13.78
C LYS A 110 7.97 -22.16 15.09
N THR A 111 7.70 -21.32 16.09
CA THR A 111 7.04 -21.79 17.33
C THR A 111 5.60 -22.28 17.09
N LEU A 112 4.99 -21.87 15.97
CA LEU A 112 3.68 -22.35 15.52
C LEU A 112 3.79 -23.57 14.59
N GLY A 113 4.99 -24.17 14.46
CA GLY A 113 5.22 -25.32 13.59
C GLY A 113 5.26 -24.98 12.10
N LEU A 114 5.52 -23.72 11.75
CA LEU A 114 5.60 -23.26 10.36
C LEU A 114 7.05 -23.20 9.89
N GLU A 115 7.33 -23.76 8.71
CA GLU A 115 8.64 -23.65 8.07
C GLU A 115 8.78 -22.29 7.40
N ALA A 116 9.32 -21.32 8.16
CA ALA A 116 9.46 -19.93 7.74
C ALA A 116 10.91 -19.59 7.39
N SER A 117 11.11 -18.77 6.34
CA SER A 117 12.44 -18.31 5.91
C SER A 117 12.41 -16.90 5.35
N ILE A 118 13.54 -16.18 5.43
CA ILE A 118 13.71 -14.85 4.83
C ILE A 118 14.24 -15.04 3.40
N GLY A 119 13.56 -14.43 2.44
CA GLY A 119 13.93 -14.45 1.04
C GLY A 119 14.94 -13.35 0.66
N LYS A 120 15.42 -13.37 -0.58
CA LYS A 120 16.47 -12.46 -1.10
C LYS A 120 16.06 -10.96 -1.10
N ARG A 121 14.78 -10.64 -0.96
CA ARG A 121 14.25 -9.27 -0.93
C ARG A 121 13.76 -8.88 0.45
N SER A 122 14.28 -9.56 1.48
CA SER A 122 13.83 -9.36 2.87
C SER A 122 12.32 -9.56 3.03
N ASP A 123 11.78 -10.49 2.28
CA ASP A 123 10.41 -10.98 2.40
C ASP A 123 10.38 -12.31 3.19
N ILE A 124 9.26 -12.64 3.82
CA ILE A 124 9.11 -13.89 4.55
C ILE A 124 8.28 -14.85 3.73
N TRP A 125 8.76 -16.08 3.65
CA TRP A 125 8.18 -17.19 2.93
C TRP A 125 7.84 -18.32 3.88
N LEU A 126 6.73 -19.02 3.61
CA LEU A 126 6.36 -20.28 4.24
C LEU A 126 6.41 -21.41 3.23
N ASP A 127 6.77 -22.59 3.68
CA ASP A 127 6.56 -23.81 2.94
C ASP A 127 5.14 -24.30 3.28
N ASN A 128 4.30 -24.52 2.25
CA ASN A 128 2.96 -25.11 2.44
C ASN A 128 3.07 -26.63 2.67
N ALA A 129 1.98 -27.29 2.96
CA ALA A 129 1.93 -28.74 3.20
C ALA A 129 2.50 -29.60 2.04
N TYR A 130 2.63 -29.02 0.85
CA TYR A 130 3.18 -29.68 -0.35
C TYR A 130 4.66 -29.36 -0.58
N GLY A 131 5.32 -28.63 0.34
CA GLY A 131 6.71 -28.18 0.22
C GLY A 131 6.91 -27.03 -0.78
N GLU A 132 5.84 -26.36 -1.21
CA GLU A 132 5.95 -25.21 -2.10
C GLU A 132 6.12 -23.91 -1.31
N LYS A 133 7.14 -23.13 -1.67
CA LYS A 133 7.36 -21.81 -1.07
C LYS A 133 6.33 -20.80 -1.53
N ARG A 134 5.70 -20.13 -0.58
CA ARG A 134 4.73 -19.06 -0.76
C ARG A 134 5.08 -17.86 0.10
N LYS A 135 4.94 -16.68 -0.45
CA LYS A 135 5.23 -15.43 0.23
C LYS A 135 4.07 -15.04 1.15
N ILE A 136 4.40 -14.63 2.38
CA ILE A 136 3.42 -14.12 3.36
C ILE A 136 3.65 -12.65 3.72
N THR A 137 4.79 -12.06 3.30
CA THR A 137 5.21 -10.73 3.73
C THR A 137 5.79 -9.94 2.57
N GLY A 138 5.34 -8.71 2.39
CA GLY A 138 6.05 -7.67 1.67
C GLY A 138 6.70 -6.71 2.67
N THR A 139 7.98 -6.42 2.53
CA THR A 139 8.70 -5.48 3.39
C THR A 139 9.20 -4.28 2.60
N ALA A 140 9.38 -3.16 3.29
CA ALA A 140 10.03 -1.97 2.78
C ALA A 140 10.72 -1.21 3.90
N GLN A 141 11.65 -0.33 3.52
CA GLN A 141 12.38 0.50 4.45
C GLN A 141 12.32 1.97 4.05
N TYR A 142 12.30 2.83 5.04
CA TYR A 142 12.44 4.27 4.91
C TYR A 142 13.47 4.80 5.90
N THR A 143 14.30 5.73 5.46
CA THR A 143 15.29 6.40 6.31
C THR A 143 15.15 7.92 6.19
N ASN A 144 15.30 8.60 7.29
CA ASN A 144 15.51 10.05 7.34
C ASN A 144 16.86 10.36 8.03
N LYS A 145 17.12 11.62 8.39
CA LYS A 145 18.39 12.03 9.00
C LYS A 145 18.66 11.40 10.38
N ASN A 146 17.63 11.01 11.11
CA ASN A 146 17.72 10.61 12.50
C ASN A 146 17.23 9.19 12.76
N ARG A 147 16.37 8.66 11.89
CA ARG A 147 15.63 7.42 12.13
C ARG A 147 15.47 6.59 10.89
N PHE A 148 15.15 5.33 11.10
CA PHE A 148 14.69 4.45 10.03
C PHE A 148 13.41 3.71 10.44
N ILE A 149 12.64 3.34 9.44
CA ILE A 149 11.46 2.49 9.54
C ILE A 149 11.75 1.24 8.74
N THR A 150 11.52 0.09 9.34
CA THR A 150 11.38 -1.19 8.61
C THR A 150 9.99 -1.70 8.87
N HIS A 151 9.17 -1.79 7.84
CA HIS A 151 7.80 -2.24 7.96
C HIS A 151 7.45 -3.33 6.95
N GLY A 152 6.39 -4.04 7.24
CA GLY A 152 5.90 -5.11 6.37
C GLY A 152 4.48 -5.54 6.70
N THR A 153 3.96 -6.38 5.80
CA THR A 153 2.67 -7.04 5.94
C THR A 153 2.87 -8.46 6.44
N LEU A 154 1.88 -9.02 7.11
CA LEU A 154 1.74 -10.46 7.37
C LEU A 154 0.35 -10.87 6.91
N LEU A 155 0.28 -11.64 5.83
CA LEU A 155 -0.96 -12.18 5.29
C LEU A 155 -1.46 -13.27 6.24
N PHE A 156 -2.34 -12.89 7.18
CA PHE A 156 -2.84 -13.84 8.18
C PHE A 156 -4.06 -14.61 7.65
N ASP A 157 -5.11 -13.91 7.23
CA ASP A 157 -6.37 -14.45 6.67
C ASP A 157 -6.94 -13.46 5.63
N THR A 158 -6.05 -12.86 4.85
CA THR A 158 -6.32 -11.78 3.88
C THR A 158 -7.14 -12.32 2.70
N HIS A 159 -8.05 -11.50 2.17
CA HIS A 159 -8.81 -11.81 0.95
C HIS A 159 -7.92 -11.73 -0.30
N LEU A 160 -7.19 -12.82 -0.59
CA LEU A 160 -6.21 -12.88 -1.70
C LEU A 160 -6.86 -12.73 -3.08
N ASP A 161 -8.13 -13.13 -3.24
CA ASP A 161 -8.91 -12.91 -4.46
C ASP A 161 -9.15 -11.41 -4.73
N LYS A 162 -9.35 -10.61 -3.69
CA LYS A 162 -9.48 -9.15 -3.80
C LYS A 162 -8.15 -8.50 -4.16
N LEU A 163 -7.05 -8.96 -3.58
CA LEU A 163 -5.71 -8.53 -3.96
C LEU A 163 -5.50 -8.66 -5.47
N GLU A 164 -5.76 -9.86 -6.04
CA GLU A 164 -5.51 -10.12 -7.45
C GLU A 164 -6.35 -9.23 -8.37
N LYS A 165 -7.65 -9.09 -8.06
CA LYS A 165 -8.56 -8.22 -8.83
C LYS A 165 -8.19 -6.74 -8.74
N ALA A 166 -7.73 -6.29 -7.56
CA ALA A 166 -7.37 -4.90 -7.32
C ALA A 166 -6.13 -4.44 -8.10
N ILE A 167 -5.17 -5.34 -8.35
CA ILE A 167 -3.91 -5.03 -9.07
C ILE A 167 -3.95 -5.43 -10.55
N THR A 168 -5.06 -5.94 -11.06
CA THR A 168 -5.21 -6.35 -12.46
C THR A 168 -5.77 -5.17 -13.27
N ILE A 169 -4.92 -4.51 -14.07
CA ILE A 169 -5.31 -3.38 -14.91
C ILE A 169 -6.35 -3.85 -15.95
N PRO A 170 -7.44 -3.08 -16.17
CA PRO A 170 -8.43 -3.39 -17.18
C PRO A 170 -7.83 -3.46 -18.59
N ALA A 171 -8.31 -4.40 -19.43
CA ALA A 171 -7.80 -4.63 -20.78
C ALA A 171 -7.96 -3.43 -21.74
N ASN A 172 -8.86 -2.50 -21.44
CA ASN A 172 -9.09 -1.27 -22.22
C ASN A 172 -8.17 -0.10 -21.82
N VAL A 173 -7.19 -0.34 -20.93
CA VAL A 173 -6.25 0.67 -20.46
C VAL A 173 -4.82 0.14 -20.58
N GLU A 174 -3.96 0.90 -21.24
CA GLU A 174 -2.52 0.66 -21.30
C GLU A 174 -1.80 1.85 -20.69
N VAL A 175 -0.83 1.58 -19.81
CA VAL A 175 -0.02 2.61 -19.17
C VAL A 175 1.45 2.29 -19.37
N SER A 176 2.21 3.28 -19.79
CA SER A 176 3.68 3.19 -19.94
C SER A 176 4.35 4.27 -19.11
N SER A 177 5.23 3.86 -18.20
CA SER A 177 6.02 4.77 -17.38
C SER A 177 7.43 4.20 -17.10
N LYS A 178 8.31 5.04 -16.54
CA LYS A 178 9.62 4.63 -16.01
C LYS A 178 9.54 4.29 -14.51
N SER A 179 8.36 3.98 -14.01
CA SER A 179 8.16 3.67 -12.59
C SER A 179 8.68 2.29 -12.21
N LEU A 180 8.94 2.10 -10.92
CA LEU A 180 9.21 0.78 -10.36
C LEU A 180 7.89 -0.01 -10.32
N LYS A 181 7.81 -1.09 -11.11
CA LYS A 181 6.66 -1.98 -11.13
C LYS A 181 6.67 -2.97 -9.96
N SER A 182 5.47 -3.33 -9.51
CA SER A 182 5.31 -4.41 -8.53
C SER A 182 5.75 -5.75 -9.11
N VAL A 183 6.51 -6.52 -8.34
CA VAL A 183 6.88 -7.88 -8.72
C VAL A 183 5.89 -8.85 -8.12
N ARG A 184 5.09 -9.46 -8.97
CA ARG A 184 4.10 -10.45 -8.55
C ARG A 184 4.79 -11.68 -7.96
N SER A 185 4.25 -12.17 -6.85
CA SER A 185 4.71 -13.40 -6.17
C SER A 185 3.49 -14.26 -5.85
N LYS A 186 3.68 -15.58 -5.84
CA LYS A 186 2.66 -16.47 -5.30
C LYS A 186 2.59 -16.29 -3.79
N VAL A 187 1.44 -15.93 -3.28
CA VAL A 187 1.18 -15.65 -1.86
C VAL A 187 0.32 -16.72 -1.22
N ILE A 188 0.32 -16.78 0.11
CA ILE A 188 -0.55 -17.62 0.93
C ILE A 188 -0.84 -16.93 2.26
N ASN A 189 -1.94 -17.25 2.90
CA ASN A 189 -2.21 -16.81 4.27
C ASN A 189 -1.53 -17.73 5.29
N ILE A 190 -1.08 -17.16 6.39
CA ILE A 190 -0.53 -17.91 7.52
C ILE A 190 -1.57 -18.91 8.06
N LYS A 191 -2.83 -18.47 8.16
CA LYS A 191 -3.92 -19.30 8.65
C LYS A 191 -4.17 -20.53 7.77
N ASP A 192 -4.06 -20.39 6.45
CA ASP A 192 -4.24 -21.51 5.52
C ASP A 192 -3.17 -22.59 5.78
N VAL A 193 -1.89 -22.19 5.95
CA VAL A 193 -0.80 -23.14 6.26
C VAL A 193 -0.99 -23.78 7.63
N LEU A 194 -1.48 -23.06 8.63
CA LEU A 194 -1.82 -23.64 9.94
C LEU A 194 -2.92 -24.70 9.83
N ILE A 195 -3.94 -24.47 8.99
CA ILE A 195 -5.00 -25.43 8.70
C ILE A 195 -4.43 -26.66 7.99
N GLU A 196 -3.65 -26.45 6.92
CA GLU A 196 -3.01 -27.53 6.15
C GLU A 196 -2.13 -28.43 7.04
N ASN A 197 -1.43 -27.83 8.03
CA ASN A 197 -0.57 -28.55 8.99
C ASN A 197 -1.34 -29.12 10.19
N ASN A 198 -2.67 -29.10 10.17
CA ASN A 198 -3.54 -29.61 11.26
C ASN A 198 -3.24 -28.99 12.63
N TYR A 199 -2.90 -27.68 12.66
CA TYR A 199 -2.63 -26.97 13.91
C TYR A 199 -3.91 -26.91 14.76
N SER A 200 -3.86 -27.42 15.98
CA SER A 200 -5.06 -27.67 16.80
C SER A 200 -5.77 -26.42 17.31
N ASN A 201 -5.04 -25.34 17.52
CA ASN A 201 -5.55 -24.08 18.11
C ASN A 201 -5.18 -22.87 17.27
N ILE A 202 -5.80 -22.72 16.10
CA ILE A 202 -5.54 -21.59 15.21
C ILE A 202 -5.96 -20.30 15.92
N PRO A 203 -5.03 -19.35 16.14
CA PRO A 203 -5.33 -18.10 16.83
C PRO A 203 -6.23 -17.22 15.97
N THR A 204 -6.99 -16.34 16.60
CA THR A 204 -7.54 -15.17 15.93
C THR A 204 -6.41 -14.22 15.53
N ILE A 205 -6.65 -13.33 14.58
CA ILE A 205 -5.62 -12.33 14.17
C ILE A 205 -5.18 -11.47 15.37
N ARG A 206 -6.07 -11.17 16.30
CA ARG A 206 -5.75 -10.41 17.52
C ARG A 206 -4.83 -11.19 18.46
N GLU A 207 -5.13 -12.45 18.71
CA GLU A 207 -4.26 -13.32 19.52
C GLU A 207 -2.90 -13.53 18.86
N PHE A 208 -2.86 -13.64 17.52
CA PHE A 208 -1.62 -13.72 16.75
C PHE A 208 -0.79 -12.45 16.91
N GLU A 209 -1.41 -11.26 16.75
CA GLU A 209 -0.80 -9.95 16.94
C GLU A 209 -0.19 -9.79 18.34
N GLU A 210 -0.97 -10.10 19.40
CA GLU A 210 -0.54 -9.99 20.79
C GLU A 210 0.62 -10.95 21.11
N LYS A 211 0.53 -12.20 20.65
CA LYS A 211 1.60 -13.20 20.84
C LYS A 211 2.88 -12.82 20.09
N LEU A 212 2.76 -12.36 18.85
CA LEU A 212 3.89 -11.91 18.04
C LEU A 212 4.57 -10.70 18.69
N ALA A 213 3.80 -9.72 19.15
CA ALA A 213 4.33 -8.53 19.81
C ALA A 213 5.14 -8.91 21.07
N HIS A 214 4.57 -9.77 21.88
CA HIS A 214 5.25 -10.26 23.10
C HIS A 214 6.53 -11.02 22.77
N PHE A 215 6.50 -11.92 21.78
CA PHE A 215 7.65 -12.69 21.33
C PHE A 215 8.79 -11.79 20.85
N ILE A 216 8.48 -10.78 20.03
CA ILE A 216 9.48 -9.81 19.53
C ILE A 216 10.12 -9.04 20.68
N LEU A 217 9.34 -8.56 21.64
CA LEU A 217 9.89 -7.85 22.80
C LEU A 217 10.81 -8.74 23.64
N LEU A 218 10.44 -10.01 23.90
CA LEU A 218 11.27 -10.98 24.56
C LEU A 218 12.57 -11.26 23.80
N TYR A 219 12.48 -11.45 22.49
CA TYR A 219 13.64 -11.70 21.62
C TYR A 219 14.69 -10.59 21.72
N PHE A 220 14.26 -9.33 21.80
CA PHE A 220 15.15 -8.18 21.96
C PHE A 220 15.46 -7.82 23.42
N ASN A 221 15.06 -8.63 24.40
CA ASN A 221 15.19 -8.33 25.84
C ASN A 221 14.62 -6.95 26.21
N LYS A 222 13.48 -6.59 25.64
CA LYS A 222 12.81 -5.31 25.92
C LYS A 222 11.60 -5.56 26.84
N PRO A 223 11.41 -4.73 27.89
CA PRO A 223 10.20 -4.80 28.69
C PRO A 223 8.98 -4.41 27.87
N VAL A 224 7.82 -4.97 28.22
CA VAL A 224 6.54 -4.57 27.64
C VAL A 224 6.20 -3.17 28.15
N HIS A 225 6.27 -2.17 27.28
CA HIS A 225 5.88 -0.80 27.57
C HIS A 225 4.86 -0.35 26.53
N LEU A 226 3.58 -0.41 26.87
CA LEU A 226 2.50 0.01 25.99
C LEU A 226 2.46 1.54 25.91
N TYR A 227 2.65 2.08 24.71
CA TYR A 227 2.57 3.52 24.46
C TYR A 227 1.09 3.94 24.32
N LYS A 228 0.72 5.01 24.99
CA LYS A 228 -0.60 5.62 24.89
C LYS A 228 -0.47 7.01 24.33
N PHE A 229 -1.17 7.29 23.25
CA PHE A 229 -1.22 8.61 22.63
C PHE A 229 -2.00 9.59 23.50
N THR A 230 -1.54 10.82 23.59
CA THR A 230 -2.34 11.96 24.04
C THR A 230 -3.33 12.37 22.95
N GLN A 231 -4.34 13.17 23.33
CA GLN A 231 -5.30 13.68 22.34
C GLN A 231 -4.62 14.61 21.33
N ASP A 232 -3.64 15.38 21.75
CA ASP A 232 -2.89 16.29 20.86
C ASP A 232 -2.11 15.50 19.81
N GLU A 233 -1.43 14.42 20.19
CA GLU A 233 -0.75 13.53 19.25
C GLU A 233 -1.73 12.91 18.23
N ILE A 234 -2.89 12.47 18.70
CA ILE A 234 -3.93 11.94 17.79
C ILE A 234 -4.37 13.01 16.78
N ASN A 235 -4.63 14.24 17.26
CA ASN A 235 -5.04 15.36 16.39
C ASN A 235 -3.95 15.71 15.35
N GLU A 236 -2.68 15.67 15.74
CA GLU A 236 -1.56 15.89 14.80
C GLU A 236 -1.45 14.78 13.76
N ILE A 237 -1.66 13.52 14.15
CA ILE A 237 -1.67 12.38 13.22
C ILE A 237 -2.85 12.48 12.25
N GLU A 238 -4.05 12.80 12.75
CA GLU A 238 -5.25 13.00 11.92
C GLU A 238 -5.05 14.15 10.93
N LYS A 239 -4.49 15.26 11.38
CA LYS A 239 -4.15 16.39 10.50
C LYS A 239 -3.18 15.97 9.39
N LEU A 240 -2.12 15.24 9.73
CA LEU A 240 -1.17 14.73 8.75
C LEU A 240 -1.83 13.73 7.77
N ALA A 241 -2.75 12.91 8.25
CA ALA A 241 -3.53 11.99 7.42
C ALA A 241 -4.38 12.74 6.38
N GLU A 242 -5.12 13.73 6.79
CA GLU A 242 -6.00 14.52 5.91
C GLU A 242 -5.22 15.43 4.95
N GLU A 243 -4.23 16.19 5.46
CA GLU A 243 -3.49 17.17 4.66
C GLU A 243 -2.50 16.55 3.67
N LYS A 244 -1.96 15.36 3.98
CA LYS A 244 -0.98 14.67 3.14
C LYS A 244 -1.48 13.36 2.58
N TYR A 245 -1.73 12.37 3.42
CA TYR A 245 -1.91 10.99 2.96
C TYR A 245 -3.17 10.78 2.13
N LYS A 246 -4.19 11.58 2.35
CA LYS A 246 -5.45 11.59 1.59
C LYS A 246 -5.42 12.56 0.40
N SER A 247 -4.46 13.49 0.35
CA SER A 247 -4.41 14.50 -0.71
C SER A 247 -4.14 13.91 -2.09
N PHE A 248 -4.72 14.51 -3.11
CA PHE A 248 -4.47 14.17 -4.51
C PHE A 248 -2.97 14.29 -4.84
N GLU A 249 -2.33 15.34 -4.36
CA GLU A 249 -0.92 15.63 -4.60
C GLU A 249 -0.01 14.51 -4.10
N TRP A 250 -0.33 13.92 -2.96
CA TRP A 250 0.47 12.83 -2.40
C TRP A 250 0.17 11.49 -3.08
N VAL A 251 -1.11 11.15 -3.23
CA VAL A 251 -1.51 9.83 -3.76
C VAL A 251 -1.23 9.73 -5.25
N TRP A 252 -1.65 10.73 -6.02
CA TRP A 252 -1.62 10.74 -7.48
C TRP A 252 -0.49 11.59 -8.05
N GLY A 253 -0.37 12.83 -7.58
CA GLY A 253 0.58 13.82 -8.09
C GLY A 253 2.04 13.42 -7.93
N ARG A 254 2.36 12.51 -7.03
CA ARG A 254 3.71 11.95 -6.91
C ARG A 254 4.06 10.87 -7.93
N SER A 255 3.10 10.44 -8.72
CA SER A 255 3.35 9.47 -9.79
C SER A 255 4.36 10.02 -10.80
N PRO A 256 5.31 9.21 -11.28
CA PRO A 256 6.17 9.59 -12.39
C PRO A 256 5.36 9.94 -13.63
N ALA A 257 5.98 10.71 -14.54
CA ALA A 257 5.40 10.96 -15.85
C ALA A 257 5.06 9.64 -16.56
N CYS A 258 3.94 9.62 -17.29
CA CYS A 258 3.47 8.42 -17.98
C CYS A 258 2.65 8.77 -19.23
N GLU A 259 2.50 7.77 -20.06
CA GLU A 259 1.55 7.77 -21.18
C GLU A 259 0.44 6.76 -20.89
N ILE A 260 -0.80 7.18 -21.03
CA ILE A 260 -1.99 6.36 -20.85
C ILE A 260 -2.71 6.28 -22.19
N THR A 261 -3.00 5.09 -22.66
CA THR A 261 -3.91 4.85 -23.78
C THR A 261 -5.16 4.18 -23.23
N ARG A 262 -6.32 4.79 -23.52
CA ARG A 262 -7.60 4.31 -23.02
C ARG A 262 -8.60 4.19 -24.15
N LYS A 263 -9.27 3.04 -24.25
CA LYS A 263 -10.41 2.86 -25.13
C LYS A 263 -11.67 3.30 -24.41
N VAL A 264 -12.44 4.15 -25.07
CA VAL A 264 -13.70 4.72 -24.56
C VAL A 264 -14.82 4.57 -25.59
N THR A 265 -16.04 4.40 -25.12
CA THR A 265 -17.23 4.43 -25.99
C THR A 265 -17.79 5.83 -26.00
N PHE A 266 -17.96 6.44 -27.18
CA PHE A 266 -18.58 7.72 -27.34
C PHE A 266 -19.59 7.64 -28.49
N LYS A 267 -20.87 8.00 -28.24
CA LYS A 267 -21.97 7.90 -29.21
C LYS A 267 -22.05 6.55 -29.92
N ASN A 268 -21.94 5.45 -29.13
CA ASN A 268 -21.97 4.05 -29.56
C ASN A 268 -20.80 3.61 -30.48
N GLN A 269 -19.71 4.36 -30.52
CA GLN A 269 -18.48 3.98 -31.21
C GLN A 269 -17.30 3.98 -30.25
N GLU A 270 -16.37 3.05 -30.46
CA GLU A 270 -15.15 2.97 -29.67
C GLU A 270 -14.07 3.86 -30.26
N TYR A 271 -13.40 4.64 -29.42
CA TYR A 271 -12.29 5.51 -29.76
C TYR A 271 -11.13 5.31 -28.81
N SER A 272 -9.91 5.54 -29.28
CA SER A 272 -8.72 5.57 -28.46
C SER A 272 -8.42 7.00 -28.02
N ILE A 273 -8.20 7.20 -26.71
CA ILE A 273 -7.70 8.45 -26.16
C ILE A 273 -6.29 8.20 -25.64
N LYS A 274 -5.33 8.99 -26.11
CA LYS A 274 -3.95 9.00 -25.67
C LYS A 274 -3.70 10.20 -24.78
N ILE A 275 -3.11 9.98 -23.61
CA ILE A 275 -2.90 11.01 -22.60
C ILE A 275 -1.44 10.92 -22.16
N LYS A 276 -0.74 12.04 -22.18
CA LYS A 276 0.61 12.15 -21.63
C LYS A 276 0.58 13.02 -20.40
N LEU A 277 1.01 12.46 -19.28
CA LEU A 277 1.04 13.12 -17.98
C LEU A 277 2.48 13.42 -17.55
N SER A 278 2.71 14.64 -17.11
CA SER A 278 3.92 15.00 -16.36
C SER A 278 3.76 14.73 -14.86
N ARG A 279 4.81 15.01 -14.08
CA ARG A 279 4.71 15.00 -12.61
C ARG A 279 3.64 16.01 -12.16
N GLY A 280 2.96 15.69 -11.07
CA GLY A 280 1.80 16.45 -10.61
C GLY A 280 0.50 16.03 -11.29
N ALA A 281 0.56 14.98 -12.12
CA ALA A 281 -0.57 14.53 -12.93
C ALA A 281 -1.09 15.62 -13.89
N ILE A 282 -0.22 16.48 -14.41
CA ILE A 282 -0.60 17.54 -15.35
C ILE A 282 -0.66 16.93 -16.75
N ILE A 283 -1.74 17.21 -17.48
CA ILE A 283 -1.93 16.78 -18.87
C ILE A 283 -1.03 17.62 -19.76
N GLU A 284 0.04 17.02 -20.30
CA GLU A 284 0.91 17.67 -21.30
C GLU A 284 0.32 17.57 -22.70
N GLU A 285 -0.19 16.41 -23.03
CA GLU A 285 -0.80 16.11 -24.32
C GLU A 285 -2.00 15.20 -24.12
N ILE A 286 -3.05 15.42 -24.88
CA ILE A 286 -4.20 14.52 -24.92
C ILE A 286 -4.78 14.55 -26.34
N SER A 287 -5.11 13.39 -26.89
CA SER A 287 -5.60 13.28 -28.27
C SER A 287 -6.55 12.12 -28.47
N SER A 288 -7.40 12.22 -29.49
CA SER A 288 -8.28 11.16 -29.97
C SER A 288 -8.29 11.15 -31.50
N GLU A 289 -8.63 10.02 -32.08
CA GLU A 289 -8.85 9.86 -33.53
C GLU A 289 -10.12 10.55 -34.02
N ASN A 290 -11.05 10.90 -33.16
CA ASN A 290 -12.24 11.61 -33.47
C ASN A 290 -12.04 13.12 -33.32
N ASP A 291 -12.17 13.91 -34.39
CA ASP A 291 -11.89 15.34 -34.39
C ASP A 291 -12.70 16.11 -33.36
N PHE A 292 -14.01 15.82 -33.23
CA PHE A 292 -14.87 16.48 -32.24
C PHE A 292 -14.43 16.20 -30.81
N LEU A 293 -14.05 14.95 -30.52
CA LEU A 293 -13.50 14.60 -29.22
C LEU A 293 -12.15 15.29 -28.99
N ASN A 294 -11.28 15.26 -30.01
CA ASN A 294 -9.95 15.85 -29.94
C ASN A 294 -10.01 17.34 -29.60
N ASP A 295 -10.85 18.10 -30.28
CA ASP A 295 -11.03 19.55 -30.05
C ASP A 295 -11.49 19.87 -28.61
N ASN A 296 -12.33 19.02 -28.04
CA ASN A 296 -12.76 19.19 -26.65
C ASN A 296 -11.70 18.73 -25.64
N LEU A 297 -11.01 17.65 -25.94
CA LEU A 297 -9.92 17.14 -25.09
C LEU A 297 -8.76 18.15 -24.99
N GLN A 298 -8.46 18.91 -26.05
CA GLN A 298 -7.41 19.95 -26.02
C GLN A 298 -7.63 20.99 -24.91
N LYS A 299 -8.88 21.22 -24.48
CA LYS A 299 -9.19 22.11 -23.34
C LYS A 299 -8.67 21.61 -22.00
N LEU A 300 -8.30 20.33 -21.92
CA LEU A 300 -7.72 19.70 -20.73
C LEU A 300 -6.18 19.83 -20.65
N VAL A 301 -5.52 20.26 -21.72
CA VAL A 301 -4.08 20.47 -21.70
C VAL A 301 -3.71 21.50 -20.64
N SER A 302 -2.65 21.24 -19.89
CA SER A 302 -2.20 22.00 -18.72
C SER A 302 -3.11 21.90 -17.48
N GLN A 303 -4.21 21.14 -17.53
CA GLN A 303 -5.02 20.84 -16.36
C GLN A 303 -4.49 19.61 -15.61
N ILE A 304 -4.90 19.48 -14.34
CA ILE A 304 -4.61 18.28 -13.56
C ILE A 304 -5.53 17.16 -14.04
N TYR A 305 -4.97 15.97 -14.30
CA TYR A 305 -5.73 14.78 -14.64
C TYR A 305 -6.45 14.23 -13.40
N LYS A 306 -7.62 14.80 -13.13
CA LYS A 306 -8.51 14.41 -12.05
C LYS A 306 -9.96 14.49 -12.49
N LYS A 307 -10.81 13.73 -11.80
CA LYS A 307 -12.23 13.52 -12.17
C LYS A 307 -12.97 14.83 -12.41
N GLU A 308 -12.83 15.78 -11.52
CA GLU A 308 -13.56 17.05 -11.57
C GLU A 308 -13.22 17.87 -12.84
N GLU A 309 -11.97 17.87 -13.27
CA GLU A 309 -11.55 18.58 -14.48
C GLU A 309 -12.06 17.89 -15.75
N LEU A 310 -12.02 16.54 -15.77
CA LEU A 310 -12.59 15.79 -16.89
C LEU A 310 -14.10 15.96 -16.99
N GLU A 311 -14.83 15.90 -15.86
CA GLU A 311 -16.28 16.09 -15.82
C GLU A 311 -16.71 17.44 -16.40
N LYS A 312 -16.00 18.52 -16.10
CA LYS A 312 -16.30 19.86 -16.64
C LYS A 312 -16.31 19.93 -18.16
N ILE A 313 -15.47 19.16 -18.82
CA ILE A 313 -15.28 19.18 -20.28
C ILE A 313 -16.08 18.07 -20.97
N LEU A 314 -16.09 16.87 -20.39
CA LEU A 314 -16.62 15.69 -21.09
C LEU A 314 -18.10 15.45 -20.86
N LEU A 315 -18.67 15.80 -19.69
CA LEU A 315 -20.12 15.70 -19.48
C LEU A 315 -20.94 16.56 -20.45
N PRO A 316 -20.57 17.84 -20.71
CA PRO A 316 -21.33 18.69 -21.66
C PRO A 316 -21.35 18.16 -23.08
N ILE A 317 -20.40 17.37 -23.52
CA ILE A 317 -20.31 16.82 -24.88
C ILE A 317 -20.95 15.44 -25.04
N GLY A 318 -21.47 14.87 -23.95
CA GLY A 318 -22.27 13.65 -23.98
C GLY A 318 -21.62 12.40 -23.39
N PHE A 319 -20.52 12.52 -22.62
CA PHE A 319 -20.07 11.43 -21.76
C PHE A 319 -21.01 11.30 -20.57
N PHE A 320 -21.16 10.08 -20.07
CA PHE A 320 -21.89 9.82 -18.83
C PHE A 320 -20.94 9.84 -17.64
N LYS A 321 -21.43 10.33 -16.50
CA LYS A 321 -20.63 10.37 -15.24
C LYS A 321 -20.05 9.01 -14.89
N LYS A 322 -20.84 7.93 -15.05
CA LYS A 322 -20.41 6.55 -14.79
C LYS A 322 -19.23 6.12 -15.69
N GLU A 323 -19.14 6.63 -16.91
CA GLU A 323 -18.01 6.32 -17.81
C GLU A 323 -16.74 7.02 -17.34
N LEU A 324 -16.84 8.26 -16.85
CA LEU A 324 -15.71 9.01 -16.31
C LEU A 324 -15.22 8.46 -14.98
N GLU A 325 -16.10 7.83 -14.19
CA GLU A 325 -15.70 7.10 -12.98
C GLU A 325 -14.74 5.93 -13.26
N LEU A 326 -14.81 5.37 -14.46
CA LEU A 326 -13.90 4.32 -14.91
C LEU A 326 -12.49 4.84 -15.23
N TRP A 327 -12.26 6.14 -15.19
CA TRP A 327 -10.96 6.76 -15.48
C TRP A 327 -10.10 6.90 -14.20
N PHE A 328 -10.73 6.78 -13.01
CA PHE A 328 -10.13 6.95 -11.68
C PHE A 328 -10.52 5.85 -10.72
#